data_c64f555a5031432b6e1c75e3d4e84b5a
#
_entry.id   c64f555a5031432b6e1c75e3d4e84b5a
#
_cell.length_a   1.000
_cell.length_b   1.000
_cell.length_c   1.000
_cell.angle_alpha   90.00
_cell.angle_beta   90.00
_cell.angle_gamma   90.00
#
_symmetry.space_group_name_H-M   'P 1'
#
loop_
_entity.id
_entity.type
_entity.pdbx_description
1 polymer ?
#
loop_
_entity_poly.entity_id
_entity_poly.type
_entity_poly.pdbx_seq_one_letter_code
_entity_poly.pdbx_strand_id
1 'polypeptide(L)'
;MRVLFLQQQPCMRALKYGVGLRSLEAGFHLGFACQGRTLTEFYGEGDDLFDRWWRIDGDAADVARVVGEFRPDVIHCHNLPDRLTVVALEVTDGAVPVIHDVHDLQSLRRTPYEDGFAEPADPLLLEKQALAGSAAVVTVSEEMAEEILARHGPPERMLSFANYAIGRHLPPVLPPPDRPPARPARVVYQGTLSTNGGHYDLRDIFRSVVAAGVSLDVYPARAVPEYRALAQATPGLTCHDMLSPARLLEVLPEYEFGWAGFNASLNRAHLDTALPNKAFEYLGCGLPVLTFEHRALSRLVDEHGLGVSLTTLDGLAERLAALDVAALRRRVAAARATLTVEANIHHIAALYRELARS
;
A
#
# COMPACT_ATOMS: atom_id res chain seq x y z
N MET A 1 15.84 21.56 0.56
CA MET A 1 16.10 20.38 -0.28
C MET A 1 14.96 20.20 -1.26
N ARG A 2 15.24 19.98 -2.54
CA ARG A 2 14.26 19.85 -3.62
C ARG A 2 14.14 18.38 -4.00
N VAL A 3 12.97 17.80 -3.83
CA VAL A 3 12.69 16.40 -4.17
C VAL A 3 11.65 16.34 -5.29
N LEU A 4 12.00 15.70 -6.40
CA LEU A 4 11.10 15.50 -7.53
C LEU A 4 10.55 14.08 -7.48
N PHE A 5 9.24 13.95 -7.36
CA PHE A 5 8.54 12.67 -7.51
C PHE A 5 8.17 12.44 -8.98
N LEU A 6 8.46 11.24 -9.47
CA LEU A 6 8.05 10.77 -10.80
C LEU A 6 7.19 9.52 -10.66
N GLN A 7 6.02 9.53 -11.27
CA GLN A 7 5.14 8.37 -11.29
C GLN A 7 4.20 8.40 -12.50
N GLN A 8 3.91 7.25 -13.09
CA GLN A 8 2.97 7.17 -14.21
C GLN A 8 1.56 7.56 -13.78
N GLN A 9 1.00 6.86 -12.80
CA GLN A 9 -0.25 7.22 -12.14
C GLN A 9 0.02 7.41 -10.65
N PRO A 10 -0.16 8.62 -10.08
CA PRO A 10 -0.02 8.86 -8.65
C PRO A 10 -0.85 7.88 -7.82
N CYS A 11 -0.26 7.34 -6.77
CA CYS A 11 -0.90 6.36 -5.90
C CYS A 11 -0.96 6.85 -4.45
N MET A 12 -1.67 6.11 -3.61
CA MET A 12 -1.79 6.41 -2.18
C MET A 12 -0.43 6.54 -1.48
N ARG A 13 0.60 5.81 -1.95
CA ARG A 13 1.95 5.90 -1.41
C ARG A 13 2.58 7.28 -1.65
N ALA A 14 2.36 7.89 -2.82
CA ALA A 14 2.82 9.25 -3.11
C ALA A 14 2.13 10.28 -2.20
N LEU A 15 0.81 10.15 -1.96
CA LEU A 15 0.09 10.96 -0.98
C LEU A 15 0.72 10.84 0.41
N LYS A 16 1.04 9.64 0.85
CA LYS A 16 1.68 9.36 2.16
C LYS A 16 3.03 10.04 2.28
N TYR A 17 3.87 9.99 1.25
CA TYR A 17 5.14 10.73 1.24
C TYR A 17 4.93 12.23 1.36
N GLY A 18 4.00 12.78 0.58
CA GLY A 18 3.67 14.21 0.67
C GLY A 18 3.25 14.62 2.08
N VAL A 19 2.31 13.89 2.68
CA VAL A 19 1.84 14.12 4.06
C VAL A 19 2.98 14.04 5.07
N GLY A 20 3.76 12.97 5.00
CA GLY A 20 4.86 12.73 5.94
C GLY A 20 5.94 13.80 5.83
N LEU A 21 6.40 14.13 4.63
CA LEU A 21 7.44 15.14 4.44
C LEU A 21 6.98 16.54 4.89
N ARG A 22 5.68 16.87 4.71
CA ARG A 22 5.10 18.12 5.20
C ARG A 22 4.93 18.14 6.72
N SER A 23 4.87 16.99 7.38
CA SER A 23 4.82 16.92 8.85
C SER A 23 6.17 17.21 9.51
N LEU A 24 7.27 17.14 8.74
CA LEU A 24 8.59 17.50 9.24
C LEU A 24 8.79 19.01 9.16
N GLU A 25 9.40 19.61 10.18
CA GLU A 25 9.82 21.03 10.15
C GLU A 25 10.98 21.31 9.18
N ALA A 26 11.39 20.31 8.40
CA ALA A 26 12.48 20.40 7.44
C ALA A 26 11.99 21.08 6.14
N GLY A 27 12.76 22.05 5.64
CA GLY A 27 12.47 22.80 4.41
C GLY A 27 12.59 21.94 3.13
N PHE A 28 11.60 21.08 2.89
CA PHE A 28 11.48 20.33 1.63
C PHE A 28 10.68 21.15 0.61
N HIS A 29 11.21 21.27 -0.61
CA HIS A 29 10.48 21.70 -1.79
C HIS A 29 10.14 20.46 -2.61
N LEU A 30 8.84 20.17 -2.75
CA LEU A 30 8.35 18.96 -3.38
C LEU A 30 7.79 19.27 -4.77
N GLY A 31 8.31 18.61 -5.79
CA GLY A 31 7.75 18.62 -7.14
C GLY A 31 7.15 17.27 -7.48
N PHE A 32 6.11 17.22 -8.30
CA PHE A 32 5.51 15.99 -8.79
C PHE A 32 5.30 16.05 -10.29
N ALA A 33 5.78 15.05 -11.01
CA ALA A 33 5.49 14.89 -12.45
C ALA A 33 4.84 13.53 -12.71
N CYS A 34 3.71 13.54 -13.43
CA CYS A 34 2.94 12.32 -13.73
C CYS A 34 2.30 12.36 -15.11
N GLN A 35 2.00 11.16 -15.64
CA GLN A 35 1.26 10.99 -16.89
C GLN A 35 -0.25 10.98 -16.64
N GLY A 36 -0.70 10.32 -15.58
CA GLY A 36 -2.09 10.12 -15.23
C GLY A 36 -2.75 11.30 -14.51
N ARG A 37 -3.86 11.03 -13.83
CA ARG A 37 -4.57 12.00 -13.00
C ARG A 37 -3.72 12.40 -11.80
N THR A 38 -3.91 13.62 -11.28
CA THR A 38 -3.25 14.06 -10.04
C THR A 38 -3.82 13.34 -8.82
N LEU A 39 -3.21 13.55 -7.65
CA LEU A 39 -3.72 12.96 -6.40
C LEU A 39 -5.12 13.47 -6.08
N THR A 40 -5.38 14.77 -6.22
CA THR A 40 -6.71 15.35 -5.96
C THR A 40 -7.74 14.85 -6.96
N GLU A 41 -7.40 14.70 -8.23
CA GLU A 41 -8.28 14.12 -9.25
C GLU A 41 -8.62 12.65 -8.99
N PHE A 42 -7.74 11.93 -8.28
CA PHE A 42 -7.90 10.50 -8.03
C PHE A 42 -8.45 10.19 -6.64
N TYR A 43 -7.94 10.87 -5.60
CA TYR A 43 -8.26 10.63 -4.19
C TYR A 43 -9.09 11.75 -3.53
N GLY A 44 -9.26 12.88 -4.21
CA GLY A 44 -9.96 14.06 -3.68
C GLY A 44 -9.08 15.01 -2.88
N GLU A 45 -7.79 14.69 -2.69
CA GLU A 45 -6.82 15.51 -1.94
C GLU A 45 -5.39 15.25 -2.39
N GLY A 46 -4.45 16.11 -2.01
CA GLY A 46 -3.02 15.84 -2.00
C GLY A 46 -2.18 16.69 -2.95
N ASP A 47 -2.77 17.39 -3.93
CA ASP A 47 -2.01 18.22 -4.84
C ASP A 47 -1.33 19.40 -4.13
N ASP A 48 -1.96 19.93 -3.10
CA ASP A 48 -1.46 21.02 -2.25
C ASP A 48 -0.23 20.63 -1.39
N LEU A 49 0.07 19.35 -1.29
CA LEU A 49 1.28 18.84 -0.65
C LEU A 49 2.55 19.09 -1.47
N PHE A 50 2.40 19.37 -2.77
CA PHE A 50 3.51 19.55 -3.69
C PHE A 50 3.55 21.01 -4.18
N ASP A 51 4.73 21.63 -4.14
CA ASP A 51 4.92 23.04 -4.52
C ASP A 51 4.74 23.26 -6.02
N ARG A 52 5.00 22.21 -6.84
CA ARG A 52 4.83 22.24 -8.31
C ARG A 52 4.39 20.89 -8.85
N TRP A 53 3.54 20.95 -9.88
CA TRP A 53 3.07 19.79 -10.63
C TRP A 53 3.39 19.95 -12.13
N TRP A 54 3.70 18.82 -12.77
CA TRP A 54 3.85 18.73 -14.20
C TRP A 54 3.07 17.53 -14.73
N ARG A 55 2.34 17.76 -15.81
CA ARG A 55 1.84 16.70 -16.67
C ARG A 55 2.91 16.38 -17.69
N ILE A 56 3.26 15.10 -17.86
CA ILE A 56 4.31 14.63 -18.75
C ILE A 56 3.79 13.47 -19.61
N ASP A 57 4.41 13.25 -20.77
CA ASP A 57 4.20 12.04 -21.58
C ASP A 57 5.15 10.90 -21.13
N GLY A 58 6.12 11.22 -20.28
CA GLY A 58 7.06 10.27 -19.68
C GLY A 58 8.18 9.83 -20.62
N ASP A 59 8.46 10.60 -21.65
CA ASP A 59 9.67 10.46 -22.47
C ASP A 59 10.87 11.23 -21.87
N ALA A 60 12.05 11.01 -22.44
CA ALA A 60 13.29 11.61 -21.94
C ALA A 60 13.30 13.14 -22.08
N ALA A 61 12.68 13.70 -23.11
CA ALA A 61 12.62 15.14 -23.34
C ALA A 61 11.78 15.85 -22.27
N ASP A 62 10.62 15.27 -21.93
CA ASP A 62 9.75 15.79 -20.88
C ASP A 62 10.40 15.69 -19.49
N VAL A 63 11.00 14.55 -19.17
CA VAL A 63 11.69 14.36 -17.88
C VAL A 63 12.88 15.33 -17.78
N ALA A 64 13.68 15.50 -18.86
CA ALA A 64 14.80 16.46 -18.90
C ALA A 64 14.31 17.90 -18.68
N ARG A 65 13.19 18.29 -19.31
CA ARG A 65 12.57 19.60 -19.13
C ARG A 65 12.19 19.83 -17.65
N VAL A 66 11.51 18.89 -17.04
CA VAL A 66 11.08 18.99 -15.64
C VAL A 66 12.28 19.05 -14.69
N VAL A 67 13.30 18.21 -14.90
CA VAL A 67 14.55 18.22 -14.13
C VAL A 67 15.24 19.57 -14.28
N GLY A 68 15.37 20.12 -15.49
CA GLY A 68 15.96 21.43 -15.75
C GLY A 68 15.21 22.60 -15.11
N GLU A 69 13.88 22.56 -15.11
CA GLU A 69 13.02 23.58 -14.51
C GLU A 69 13.02 23.51 -12.97
N PHE A 70 12.95 22.30 -12.42
CA PHE A 70 12.84 22.11 -10.97
C PHE A 70 14.22 22.07 -10.29
N ARG A 71 15.24 21.57 -10.96
CA ARG A 71 16.60 21.37 -10.41
C ARG A 71 16.57 20.60 -9.09
N PRO A 72 16.12 19.35 -9.10
CA PRO A 72 16.01 18.54 -7.88
C PRO A 72 17.39 18.20 -7.31
N ASP A 73 17.47 18.08 -5.99
CA ASP A 73 18.59 17.49 -5.27
C ASP A 73 18.52 15.96 -5.29
N VAL A 74 17.28 15.40 -5.39
CA VAL A 74 16.98 13.97 -5.44
C VAL A 74 15.73 13.76 -6.30
N ILE A 75 15.73 12.70 -7.10
CA ILE A 75 14.53 12.21 -7.82
C ILE A 75 14.03 10.93 -7.15
N HIS A 76 12.74 10.87 -6.83
CA HIS A 76 12.09 9.70 -6.24
C HIS A 76 11.05 9.14 -7.22
N CYS A 77 11.40 8.01 -7.84
CA CYS A 77 10.56 7.35 -8.83
C CYS A 77 9.76 6.22 -8.18
N HIS A 78 8.45 6.22 -8.35
CA HIS A 78 7.59 5.12 -7.93
C HIS A 78 7.36 4.14 -9.09
N ASN A 79 7.40 2.85 -8.83
CA ASN A 79 6.94 1.84 -9.77
C ASN A 79 5.43 1.56 -9.57
N LEU A 80 4.69 0.83 -10.38
CA LEU A 80 4.95 0.36 -11.72
C LEU A 80 4.43 1.37 -12.75
N PRO A 81 4.92 1.32 -13.99
CA PRO A 81 6.06 0.57 -14.50
C PRO A 81 7.39 1.24 -14.14
N ASP A 82 8.49 0.47 -14.25
CA ASP A 82 9.84 0.95 -13.89
C ASP A 82 10.44 1.92 -14.91
N ARG A 83 9.75 2.14 -16.04
CA ARG A 83 10.20 2.96 -17.17
C ARG A 83 10.62 4.37 -16.76
N LEU A 84 9.84 5.05 -15.90
CA LEU A 84 10.17 6.43 -15.49
C LEU A 84 11.46 6.50 -14.68
N THR A 85 11.78 5.45 -13.91
CA THR A 85 13.06 5.34 -13.22
C THR A 85 14.20 5.24 -14.24
N VAL A 86 14.08 4.36 -15.25
CA VAL A 86 15.09 4.21 -16.29
C VAL A 86 15.30 5.51 -17.06
N VAL A 87 14.21 6.19 -17.45
CA VAL A 87 14.29 7.50 -18.13
C VAL A 87 14.96 8.56 -17.24
N ALA A 88 14.65 8.58 -15.93
CA ALA A 88 15.30 9.51 -15.01
C ALA A 88 16.80 9.26 -14.90
N LEU A 89 17.22 7.98 -14.85
CA LEU A 89 18.64 7.59 -14.84
C LEU A 89 19.36 8.04 -16.13
N GLU A 90 18.76 7.83 -17.29
CA GLU A 90 19.29 8.27 -18.59
C GLU A 90 19.44 9.79 -18.66
N VAL A 91 18.41 10.52 -18.23
CA VAL A 91 18.38 12.00 -18.30
C VAL A 91 19.37 12.64 -17.34
N THR A 92 19.55 12.06 -16.16
CA THR A 92 20.45 12.64 -15.14
C THR A 92 21.90 12.24 -15.33
N ASP A 93 22.16 11.12 -15.97
CA ASP A 93 23.52 10.56 -16.18
C ASP A 93 24.38 10.63 -14.90
N GLY A 94 23.79 10.28 -13.77
CA GLY A 94 24.44 10.31 -12.45
C GLY A 94 24.57 11.70 -11.80
N ALA A 95 24.19 12.80 -12.47
CA ALA A 95 24.29 14.15 -11.91
C ALA A 95 23.29 14.44 -10.79
N VAL A 96 22.17 13.70 -10.73
CA VAL A 96 21.15 13.76 -9.68
C VAL A 96 20.85 12.35 -9.23
N PRO A 97 20.94 12.03 -7.92
CA PRO A 97 20.63 10.69 -7.43
C PRO A 97 19.15 10.35 -7.64
N VAL A 98 18.89 9.14 -8.18
CA VAL A 98 17.58 8.61 -8.43
C VAL A 98 17.28 7.49 -7.43
N ILE A 99 16.14 7.58 -6.74
CA ILE A 99 15.60 6.54 -5.89
C ILE A 99 14.53 5.77 -6.68
N HIS A 100 14.59 4.45 -6.60
CA HIS A 100 13.56 3.57 -7.11
C HIS A 100 12.70 3.02 -5.98
N ASP A 101 11.45 3.45 -5.88
CA ASP A 101 10.49 2.99 -4.86
C ASP A 101 9.66 1.83 -5.43
N VAL A 102 9.95 0.62 -4.94
CA VAL A 102 9.38 -0.64 -5.39
C VAL A 102 8.28 -1.07 -4.42
N HIS A 103 7.03 -0.89 -4.82
CA HIS A 103 5.88 -1.43 -4.07
C HIS A 103 5.28 -2.68 -4.68
N ASP A 104 5.59 -2.95 -5.95
CA ASP A 104 5.28 -4.18 -6.68
C ASP A 104 6.52 -4.60 -7.48
N LEU A 105 6.98 -5.84 -7.33
CA LEU A 105 8.11 -6.36 -8.10
C LEU A 105 7.57 -7.11 -9.33
N GLN A 106 7.87 -6.59 -10.53
CA GLN A 106 7.32 -7.10 -11.79
C GLN A 106 7.66 -8.59 -12.01
N SER A 107 8.88 -9.00 -11.66
CA SER A 107 9.34 -10.39 -11.79
C SER A 107 8.59 -11.40 -10.91
N LEU A 108 7.87 -10.94 -9.88
CA LEU A 108 7.03 -11.79 -9.03
C LEU A 108 5.57 -11.85 -9.50
N ARG A 109 5.14 -10.93 -10.38
CA ARG A 109 3.75 -10.85 -10.83
C ARG A 109 3.49 -11.79 -11.98
N ARG A 110 2.28 -12.36 -11.98
CA ARG A 110 1.75 -13.24 -13.04
C ARG A 110 0.54 -12.63 -13.74
N THR A 111 0.04 -11.50 -13.24
CA THR A 111 -1.10 -10.79 -13.81
C THR A 111 -0.68 -9.39 -14.24
N PRO A 112 -1.27 -8.85 -15.32
CA PRO A 112 -1.04 -7.47 -15.75
C PRO A 112 -1.34 -6.46 -14.65
N TYR A 113 -0.71 -5.30 -14.73
CA TYR A 113 -1.01 -4.16 -13.89
C TYR A 113 -2.10 -3.31 -14.55
N GLU A 114 -3.28 -3.27 -13.93
CA GLU A 114 -4.47 -2.63 -14.50
C GLU A 114 -4.57 -1.16 -14.05
N ASP A 115 -3.66 -0.31 -14.51
CA ASP A 115 -3.66 1.14 -14.24
C ASP A 115 -4.25 1.99 -15.39
N GLY A 116 -4.59 1.34 -16.50
CA GLY A 116 -5.13 1.99 -17.69
C GLY A 116 -4.07 2.45 -18.70
N PHE A 117 -2.79 2.16 -18.45
CA PHE A 117 -1.69 2.42 -19.37
C PHE A 117 -1.23 1.14 -20.07
N ALA A 118 -0.58 1.31 -21.23
CA ALA A 118 0.03 0.18 -21.93
C ALA A 118 1.23 -0.36 -21.16
N GLU A 119 1.31 -1.68 -21.04
CA GLU A 119 2.51 -2.29 -20.47
C GLU A 119 3.73 -2.04 -21.38
N PRO A 120 4.92 -1.84 -20.80
CA PRO A 120 6.16 -1.75 -21.55
C PRO A 120 6.43 -3.05 -22.34
N ALA A 121 7.16 -2.95 -23.45
CA ALA A 121 7.51 -4.10 -24.27
C ALA A 121 8.42 -5.12 -23.52
N ASP A 122 9.28 -4.65 -22.64
CA ASP A 122 10.16 -5.50 -21.82
C ASP A 122 10.20 -5.03 -20.36
N PRO A 123 9.16 -5.36 -19.57
CA PRO A 123 9.05 -4.92 -18.19
C PRO A 123 10.12 -5.49 -17.27
N LEU A 124 10.63 -6.71 -17.56
CA LEU A 124 11.68 -7.33 -16.73
C LEU A 124 13.06 -6.69 -16.98
N LEU A 125 13.34 -6.24 -18.19
CA LEU A 125 14.56 -5.50 -18.48
C LEU A 125 14.54 -4.14 -17.77
N LEU A 126 13.39 -3.44 -17.80
CA LEU A 126 13.22 -2.17 -17.10
C LEU A 126 13.38 -2.33 -15.59
N GLU A 127 12.80 -3.36 -14.97
CA GLU A 127 13.01 -3.68 -13.55
C GLU A 127 14.49 -3.85 -13.24
N LYS A 128 15.20 -4.65 -14.03
CA LYS A 128 16.63 -4.87 -13.85
C LYS A 128 17.44 -3.58 -13.96
N GLN A 129 17.16 -2.76 -14.97
CA GLN A 129 17.86 -1.49 -15.19
C GLN A 129 17.58 -0.48 -14.07
N ALA A 130 16.32 -0.35 -13.65
CA ALA A 130 15.92 0.53 -12.58
C ALA A 130 16.60 0.16 -11.25
N LEU A 131 16.60 -1.13 -10.89
CA LEU A 131 17.24 -1.62 -9.66
C LEU A 131 18.76 -1.44 -9.69
N ALA A 132 19.40 -1.73 -10.83
CA ALA A 132 20.86 -1.66 -10.93
C ALA A 132 21.41 -0.23 -11.01
N GLY A 133 20.64 0.72 -11.59
CA GLY A 133 21.11 2.09 -11.82
C GLY A 133 20.74 3.06 -10.71
N SER A 134 19.81 2.73 -9.83
CA SER A 134 19.33 3.65 -8.79
C SER A 134 20.34 3.79 -7.65
N ALA A 135 20.51 5.02 -7.16
CA ALA A 135 21.35 5.34 -6.01
C ALA A 135 20.82 4.77 -4.70
N ALA A 136 19.51 4.52 -4.65
CA ALA A 136 18.85 3.78 -3.56
C ALA A 136 17.59 3.11 -4.05
N VAL A 137 17.24 1.98 -3.40
CA VAL A 137 15.98 1.26 -3.58
C VAL A 137 15.18 1.35 -2.29
N VAL A 138 13.90 1.72 -2.40
CA VAL A 138 12.95 1.71 -1.28
C VAL A 138 11.94 0.61 -1.53
N THR A 139 11.69 -0.26 -0.53
CA THR A 139 10.75 -1.38 -0.62
C THR A 139 9.61 -1.22 0.38
N VAL A 140 8.51 -1.97 0.20
CA VAL A 140 7.39 -1.96 1.15
C VAL A 140 7.57 -2.94 2.31
N SER A 141 8.51 -3.89 2.20
CA SER A 141 8.75 -4.92 3.22
C SER A 141 10.18 -5.46 3.14
N GLU A 142 10.63 -6.09 4.21
CA GLU A 142 11.91 -6.81 4.23
C GLU A 142 11.88 -8.01 3.29
N GLU A 143 10.74 -8.69 3.16
CA GLU A 143 10.56 -9.83 2.24
C GLU A 143 10.74 -9.40 0.78
N MET A 144 10.30 -8.18 0.43
CA MET A 144 10.56 -7.63 -0.91
C MET A 144 12.04 -7.30 -1.09
N ALA A 145 12.69 -6.76 -0.07
CA ALA A 145 14.13 -6.54 -0.10
C ALA A 145 14.91 -7.86 -0.28
N GLU A 146 14.53 -8.93 0.42
CA GLU A 146 15.11 -10.26 0.26
C GLU A 146 14.96 -10.79 -1.18
N GLU A 147 13.78 -10.64 -1.79
CA GLU A 147 13.55 -11.06 -3.18
C GLU A 147 14.38 -10.26 -4.18
N ILE A 148 14.55 -8.94 -3.97
CA ILE A 148 15.43 -8.11 -4.80
C ILE A 148 16.88 -8.59 -4.66
N LEU A 149 17.37 -8.79 -3.44
CA LEU A 149 18.72 -9.29 -3.22
C LEU A 149 18.97 -10.63 -3.89
N ALA A 150 18.00 -11.54 -3.80
CA ALA A 150 18.12 -12.88 -4.37
C ALA A 150 18.11 -12.90 -5.91
N ARG A 151 17.36 -11.99 -6.55
CA ARG A 151 17.15 -11.97 -8.00
C ARG A 151 18.08 -11.03 -8.76
N HIS A 152 18.40 -9.90 -8.16
CA HIS A 152 19.09 -8.78 -8.82
C HIS A 152 20.45 -8.44 -8.17
N GLY A 153 20.70 -9.01 -6.99
CA GLY A 153 21.87 -8.64 -6.16
C GLY A 153 21.63 -7.38 -5.34
N PRO A 154 22.62 -6.96 -4.53
CA PRO A 154 22.48 -5.82 -3.65
C PRO A 154 22.52 -4.49 -4.42
N PRO A 155 21.49 -3.61 -4.27
CA PRO A 155 21.62 -2.23 -4.71
C PRO A 155 22.63 -1.48 -3.83
N GLU A 156 23.03 -0.29 -4.25
CA GLU A 156 23.98 0.53 -3.49
C GLU A 156 23.45 0.85 -2.08
N ARG A 157 22.18 1.19 -1.98
CA ARG A 157 21.46 1.39 -0.72
C ARG A 157 20.05 0.79 -0.81
N MET A 158 19.57 0.26 0.30
CA MET A 158 18.21 -0.27 0.41
C MET A 158 17.55 0.18 1.71
N LEU A 159 16.29 0.55 1.64
CA LEU A 159 15.48 0.95 2.79
C LEU A 159 14.08 0.35 2.67
N SER A 160 13.62 -0.36 3.70
CA SER A 160 12.23 -0.78 3.79
C SER A 160 11.39 0.32 4.42
N PHE A 161 10.32 0.73 3.71
CA PHE A 161 9.36 1.73 4.17
C PHE A 161 7.95 1.24 3.85
N ALA A 162 7.27 0.73 4.87
CA ALA A 162 5.97 0.08 4.70
C ALA A 162 4.85 1.07 4.29
N ASN A 163 3.70 0.53 3.91
CA ASN A 163 2.52 1.31 3.55
C ASN A 163 1.77 1.84 4.79
N TYR A 164 2.49 2.49 5.69
CA TYR A 164 1.96 3.07 6.93
C TYR A 164 0.67 3.88 6.71
N ALA A 165 -0.20 3.94 7.73
CA ALA A 165 -1.39 4.77 7.67
C ALA A 165 -1.04 6.27 7.81
N ILE A 166 -1.88 7.15 7.26
CA ILE A 166 -1.76 8.59 7.48
C ILE A 166 -2.36 8.90 8.86
N GLY A 167 -1.50 9.22 9.83
CA GLY A 167 -1.89 9.38 11.23
C GLY A 167 -2.96 10.44 11.45
N ARG A 168 -2.87 11.58 10.76
CA ARG A 168 -3.84 12.68 10.85
C ARG A 168 -5.25 12.32 10.35
N HIS A 169 -5.39 11.27 9.54
CA HIS A 169 -6.69 10.81 9.02
C HIS A 169 -7.36 9.78 9.93
N LEU A 170 -6.61 9.23 10.89
CA LEU A 170 -7.12 8.17 11.74
C LEU A 170 -8.09 8.69 12.80
N PRO A 171 -9.22 8.02 13.02
CA PRO A 171 -10.16 8.39 14.07
C PRO A 171 -9.50 8.25 15.46
N PRO A 172 -10.02 8.91 16.49
CA PRO A 172 -9.61 8.66 17.86
C PRO A 172 -9.76 7.16 18.19
N VAL A 173 -8.79 6.57 18.85
CA VAL A 173 -8.94 5.20 19.36
C VAL A 173 -9.91 5.23 20.53
N LEU A 174 -11.08 4.68 20.30
CA LEU A 174 -12.01 4.39 21.38
C LEU A 174 -11.48 3.17 22.15
N PRO A 175 -11.63 3.14 23.49
CA PRO A 175 -11.37 1.94 24.25
C PRO A 175 -12.23 0.81 23.67
N PRO A 176 -11.75 -0.46 23.73
CA PRO A 176 -12.56 -1.59 23.30
C PRO A 176 -13.94 -1.49 23.94
N PRO A 177 -15.02 -1.66 23.17
CA PRO A 177 -16.36 -1.62 23.75
C PRO A 177 -16.44 -2.64 24.88
N ASP A 178 -16.96 -2.23 26.03
CA ASP A 178 -17.21 -3.09 27.18
C ASP A 178 -18.47 -3.96 26.93
N ARG A 179 -18.42 -4.70 25.83
CA ARG A 179 -19.44 -5.63 25.40
C ARG A 179 -18.79 -6.93 24.93
N PRO A 180 -19.44 -8.09 25.13
CA PRO A 180 -18.95 -9.32 24.55
C PRO A 180 -18.83 -9.18 23.03
N PRO A 181 -17.86 -9.85 22.38
CA PRO A 181 -17.75 -9.86 20.93
C PRO A 181 -19.05 -10.31 20.29
N ALA A 182 -19.38 -9.73 19.14
CA ALA A 182 -20.56 -10.10 18.38
C ALA A 182 -20.51 -11.59 17.99
N ARG A 183 -21.67 -12.22 17.95
CA ARG A 183 -21.81 -13.60 17.46
C ARG A 183 -22.90 -13.66 16.41
N PRO A 184 -22.57 -13.91 15.12
CA PRO A 184 -21.22 -14.15 14.59
C PRO A 184 -20.30 -12.91 14.69
N ALA A 185 -18.97 -13.14 14.69
CA ALA A 185 -18.00 -12.06 14.65
C ALA A 185 -18.17 -11.24 13.38
N ARG A 186 -18.03 -9.90 13.49
CA ARG A 186 -18.19 -8.97 12.37
C ARG A 186 -16.82 -8.64 11.78
N VAL A 187 -16.61 -9.07 10.55
CA VAL A 187 -15.39 -8.82 9.77
C VAL A 187 -15.68 -7.79 8.70
N VAL A 188 -14.76 -6.89 8.45
CA VAL A 188 -14.86 -5.90 7.36
C VAL A 188 -13.77 -6.08 6.33
N TYR A 189 -14.12 -5.98 5.05
CA TYR A 189 -13.19 -5.80 3.95
C TYR A 189 -13.38 -4.42 3.33
N GLN A 190 -12.29 -3.75 3.04
CA GLN A 190 -12.29 -2.52 2.23
C GLN A 190 -11.24 -2.58 1.13
N GLY A 191 -11.55 -1.99 -0.03
CA GLY A 191 -10.59 -1.77 -1.10
C GLY A 191 -10.99 -2.30 -2.47
N THR A 192 -9.99 -2.51 -3.31
CA THR A 192 -10.17 -2.95 -4.70
C THR A 192 -10.74 -4.36 -4.76
N LEU A 193 -11.68 -4.56 -5.69
CA LEU A 193 -12.26 -5.84 -6.05
C LEU A 193 -12.17 -6.03 -7.56
N SER A 194 -11.98 -7.27 -7.99
CA SER A 194 -11.99 -7.67 -9.42
C SER A 194 -12.78 -8.97 -9.63
N THR A 195 -12.96 -9.34 -10.90
CA THR A 195 -13.65 -10.58 -11.31
C THR A 195 -12.82 -11.39 -12.30
N ASN A 196 -11.54 -11.06 -12.43
CA ASN A 196 -10.62 -11.59 -13.46
C ASN A 196 -9.76 -12.78 -12.99
N GLY A 197 -10.02 -13.34 -11.81
CA GLY A 197 -9.23 -14.42 -11.22
C GLY A 197 -7.91 -13.97 -10.58
N GLY A 198 -7.60 -12.66 -10.61
CA GLY A 198 -6.41 -12.08 -9.97
C GLY A 198 -6.54 -12.02 -8.45
N HIS A 199 -5.54 -11.43 -7.80
CA HIS A 199 -5.46 -11.40 -6.34
C HIS A 199 -6.57 -10.57 -5.65
N TYR A 200 -7.26 -9.70 -6.38
CA TYR A 200 -8.45 -8.97 -5.91
C TYR A 200 -9.77 -9.65 -6.27
N ASP A 201 -9.75 -10.82 -6.92
CA ASP A 201 -10.95 -11.64 -7.08
C ASP A 201 -11.17 -12.47 -5.82
N LEU A 202 -11.98 -11.93 -4.92
CA LEU A 202 -12.21 -12.47 -3.58
C LEU A 202 -13.58 -13.17 -3.43
N ARG A 203 -14.29 -13.41 -4.54
CA ARG A 203 -15.66 -13.97 -4.49
C ARG A 203 -15.74 -15.30 -3.76
N ASP A 204 -14.81 -16.23 -4.05
CA ASP A 204 -14.79 -17.54 -3.39
C ASP A 204 -14.30 -17.45 -1.95
N ILE A 205 -13.35 -16.55 -1.68
CA ILE A 205 -12.88 -16.29 -0.32
C ILE A 205 -14.01 -15.74 0.54
N PHE A 206 -14.77 -14.76 0.04
CA PHE A 206 -15.88 -14.18 0.81
C PHE A 206 -16.99 -15.18 1.09
N ARG A 207 -17.35 -16.05 0.11
CA ARG A 207 -18.26 -17.16 0.37
C ARG A 207 -17.74 -18.09 1.47
N SER A 208 -16.47 -18.44 1.40
CA SER A 208 -15.83 -19.35 2.36
C SER A 208 -15.72 -18.73 3.76
N VAL A 209 -15.40 -17.43 3.87
CA VAL A 209 -15.34 -16.70 5.14
C VAL A 209 -16.74 -16.72 5.82
N VAL A 210 -17.78 -16.43 5.06
CA VAL A 210 -19.15 -16.44 5.61
C VAL A 210 -19.62 -17.87 5.93
N ALA A 211 -19.30 -18.85 5.08
CA ALA A 211 -19.61 -20.26 5.34
C ALA A 211 -18.89 -20.78 6.59
N ALA A 212 -17.75 -20.20 6.97
CA ALA A 212 -17.03 -20.49 8.20
C ALA A 212 -17.64 -19.81 9.46
N GLY A 213 -18.83 -19.24 9.35
CA GLY A 213 -19.64 -18.80 10.50
C GLY A 213 -19.35 -17.39 11.00
N VAL A 214 -18.79 -16.51 10.18
CA VAL A 214 -18.62 -15.08 10.51
C VAL A 214 -19.46 -14.20 9.58
N SER A 215 -19.79 -12.98 9.98
CA SER A 215 -20.40 -12.00 9.07
C SER A 215 -19.33 -11.14 8.42
N LEU A 216 -19.52 -10.85 7.13
CA LEU A 216 -18.57 -10.07 6.34
C LEU A 216 -19.26 -8.88 5.68
N ASP A 217 -18.81 -7.70 6.01
CA ASP A 217 -19.20 -6.44 5.37
C ASP A 217 -18.11 -5.99 4.41
N VAL A 218 -18.48 -5.59 3.19
CA VAL A 218 -17.57 -5.26 2.10
C VAL A 218 -17.82 -3.82 1.63
N TYR A 219 -16.78 -2.98 1.70
CA TYR A 219 -16.77 -1.62 1.16
C TYR A 219 -15.83 -1.55 -0.05
N PRO A 220 -16.36 -1.62 -1.28
CA PRO A 220 -15.55 -1.62 -2.47
C PRO A 220 -14.99 -0.22 -2.78
N ALA A 221 -13.75 -0.14 -3.29
CA ALA A 221 -13.17 1.12 -3.76
C ALA A 221 -13.83 1.66 -5.05
N ARG A 222 -14.52 0.80 -5.79
CA ARG A 222 -15.37 1.12 -6.95
C ARG A 222 -16.53 0.14 -7.00
N ALA A 223 -17.62 0.54 -7.63
CA ALA A 223 -18.77 -0.35 -7.81
C ALA A 223 -18.38 -1.56 -8.69
N VAL A 224 -18.65 -2.76 -8.18
CA VAL A 224 -18.48 -4.04 -8.91
C VAL A 224 -19.79 -4.82 -8.72
N PRO A 225 -20.70 -4.81 -9.73
CA PRO A 225 -22.05 -5.38 -9.62
C PRO A 225 -22.08 -6.84 -9.20
N GLU A 226 -21.07 -7.62 -9.60
CA GLU A 226 -20.95 -9.05 -9.29
C GLU A 226 -20.84 -9.30 -7.78
N TYR A 227 -20.19 -8.41 -7.02
CA TYR A 227 -20.11 -8.52 -5.56
C TYR A 227 -21.41 -8.15 -4.86
N ARG A 228 -22.19 -7.24 -5.45
CA ARG A 228 -23.54 -6.95 -4.97
C ARG A 228 -24.48 -8.14 -5.19
N ALA A 229 -24.42 -8.76 -6.37
CA ALA A 229 -25.16 -9.98 -6.66
C ALA A 229 -24.72 -11.15 -5.75
N LEU A 230 -23.40 -11.28 -5.51
CA LEU A 230 -22.85 -12.26 -4.58
C LEU A 230 -23.44 -12.08 -3.17
N ALA A 231 -23.48 -10.85 -2.66
CA ALA A 231 -24.03 -10.56 -1.33
C ALA A 231 -25.52 -10.90 -1.23
N GLN A 232 -26.30 -10.60 -2.26
CA GLN A 232 -27.73 -10.97 -2.31
C GLN A 232 -27.95 -12.49 -2.24
N ALA A 233 -27.02 -13.28 -2.79
CA ALA A 233 -27.08 -14.74 -2.82
C ALA A 233 -26.43 -15.43 -1.62
N THR A 234 -25.75 -14.69 -0.74
CA THR A 234 -24.92 -15.24 0.34
C THR A 234 -25.31 -14.63 1.68
N PRO A 235 -26.20 -15.27 2.46
CA PRO A 235 -26.57 -14.80 3.80
C PRO A 235 -25.34 -14.60 4.69
N GLY A 236 -25.23 -13.44 5.36
CA GLY A 236 -24.09 -13.08 6.18
C GLY A 236 -23.01 -12.27 5.44
N LEU A 237 -23.13 -12.12 4.12
CA LEU A 237 -22.31 -11.20 3.32
C LEU A 237 -23.11 -9.94 3.00
N THR A 238 -22.55 -8.77 3.30
CA THR A 238 -23.14 -7.47 2.93
C THR A 238 -22.18 -6.70 2.05
N CYS A 239 -22.63 -6.24 0.89
CA CYS A 239 -21.87 -5.35 0.02
C CYS A 239 -22.48 -3.95 0.09
N HIS A 240 -21.72 -3.03 0.69
CA HIS A 240 -22.13 -1.64 0.87
C HIS A 240 -21.84 -0.79 -0.38
N ASP A 241 -22.37 0.41 -0.39
CA ASP A 241 -21.96 1.44 -1.34
C ASP A 241 -20.53 1.92 -1.02
N MET A 242 -19.89 2.53 -2.03
CA MET A 242 -18.61 3.16 -1.85
C MET A 242 -18.70 4.27 -0.80
N LEU A 243 -17.70 4.34 0.06
CA LEU A 243 -17.51 5.47 0.98
C LEU A 243 -16.27 6.28 0.57
N SER A 244 -16.27 7.56 0.87
CA SER A 244 -15.02 8.33 0.82
C SER A 244 -14.01 7.76 1.82
N PRO A 245 -12.70 7.93 1.58
CA PRO A 245 -11.68 7.42 2.50
C PRO A 245 -11.89 7.87 3.95
N ALA A 246 -12.25 9.15 4.18
CA ALA A 246 -12.51 9.67 5.51
C ALA A 246 -13.71 8.97 6.19
N ARG A 247 -14.84 8.82 5.47
CA ARG A 247 -16.03 8.12 6.00
C ARG A 247 -15.76 6.66 6.28
N LEU A 248 -14.94 6.02 5.45
CA LEU A 248 -14.56 4.63 5.65
C LEU A 248 -13.79 4.45 6.97
N LEU A 249 -12.79 5.29 7.24
CA LEU A 249 -12.02 5.25 8.48
C LEU A 249 -12.89 5.46 9.74
N GLU A 250 -13.98 6.22 9.64
CA GLU A 250 -14.94 6.42 10.74
C GLU A 250 -15.77 5.15 11.03
N VAL A 251 -16.06 4.34 10.00
CA VAL A 251 -16.90 3.13 10.14
C VAL A 251 -16.09 1.92 10.60
N LEU A 252 -14.82 1.82 10.20
CA LEU A 252 -13.97 0.66 10.50
C LEU A 252 -13.95 0.29 12.00
N PRO A 253 -13.88 1.21 12.97
CA PRO A 253 -13.86 0.85 14.40
C PRO A 253 -15.09 0.08 14.91
N GLU A 254 -16.19 0.05 14.16
CA GLU A 254 -17.42 -0.67 14.55
C GLU A 254 -17.31 -2.20 14.40
N TYR A 255 -16.27 -2.68 13.69
CA TYR A 255 -16.05 -4.11 13.42
C TYR A 255 -15.11 -4.74 14.44
N GLU A 256 -15.09 -6.07 14.50
CA GLU A 256 -14.16 -6.81 15.37
C GLU A 256 -12.80 -7.03 14.68
N PHE A 257 -12.80 -7.27 13.36
CA PHE A 257 -11.60 -7.57 12.58
C PHE A 257 -11.66 -6.94 11.18
N GLY A 258 -10.47 -6.61 10.64
CA GLY A 258 -10.30 -6.22 9.24
C GLY A 258 -9.70 -7.36 8.41
N TRP A 259 -10.32 -7.70 7.28
CA TRP A 259 -9.83 -8.72 6.36
C TRP A 259 -8.82 -8.15 5.38
N ALA A 260 -7.58 -8.65 5.42
CA ALA A 260 -6.50 -8.27 4.51
C ALA A 260 -5.97 -9.41 3.62
N GLY A 261 -6.60 -10.59 3.67
CA GLY A 261 -6.22 -11.73 2.83
C GLY A 261 -6.57 -11.55 1.36
N PHE A 262 -5.79 -12.16 0.48
CA PHE A 262 -5.90 -12.10 -0.97
C PHE A 262 -6.12 -13.47 -1.60
N ASN A 263 -6.54 -13.49 -2.86
CA ASN A 263 -6.52 -14.70 -3.69
C ASN A 263 -5.09 -14.95 -4.19
N ALA A 264 -4.44 -15.97 -3.64
CA ALA A 264 -3.05 -16.30 -3.94
C ALA A 264 -2.88 -17.29 -5.12
N SER A 265 -3.95 -17.65 -5.82
CA SER A 265 -3.93 -18.70 -6.85
C SER A 265 -2.91 -18.43 -7.99
N LEU A 266 -2.72 -17.17 -8.36
CA LEU A 266 -1.80 -16.78 -9.44
C LEU A 266 -0.56 -16.02 -8.93
N ASN A 267 -0.67 -15.21 -7.89
CA ASN A 267 0.35 -14.24 -7.49
C ASN A 267 0.95 -14.52 -6.11
N ARG A 268 1.07 -15.78 -5.67
CA ARG A 268 1.55 -16.14 -4.34
C ARG A 268 2.88 -15.46 -3.98
N ALA A 269 3.88 -15.56 -4.85
CA ALA A 269 5.21 -14.98 -4.59
C ALA A 269 5.15 -13.45 -4.43
N HIS A 270 4.34 -12.76 -5.24
CA HIS A 270 4.11 -11.33 -5.10
C HIS A 270 3.41 -10.98 -3.77
N LEU A 271 2.37 -11.74 -3.41
CA LEU A 271 1.62 -11.51 -2.18
C LEU A 271 2.45 -11.79 -0.92
N ASP A 272 3.42 -12.69 -1.00
CA ASP A 272 4.34 -12.98 0.10
C ASP A 272 5.26 -11.80 0.45
N THR A 273 5.41 -10.83 -0.47
CA THR A 273 6.18 -9.60 -0.24
C THR A 273 5.30 -8.38 0.05
N ALA A 274 3.99 -8.49 -0.11
CA ALA A 274 3.08 -7.35 -0.04
C ALA A 274 2.70 -6.95 1.38
N LEU A 275 2.74 -5.65 1.68
CA LEU A 275 2.14 -5.04 2.86
C LEU A 275 1.06 -4.04 2.42
N PRO A 276 -0.22 -4.46 2.33
CA PRO A 276 -1.28 -3.65 1.74
C PRO A 276 -1.70 -2.47 2.64
N ASN A 277 -2.08 -1.35 2.02
CA ASN A 277 -2.57 -0.15 2.71
C ASN A 277 -3.65 -0.46 3.75
N LYS A 278 -4.63 -1.31 3.38
CA LYS A 278 -5.76 -1.66 4.23
C LYS A 278 -5.37 -2.27 5.59
N ALA A 279 -4.27 -3.02 5.65
CA ALA A 279 -3.80 -3.59 6.90
C ALA A 279 -3.39 -2.48 7.89
N PHE A 280 -2.65 -1.49 7.43
CA PHE A 280 -2.27 -0.34 8.26
C PHE A 280 -3.45 0.56 8.61
N GLU A 281 -4.43 0.70 7.72
CA GLU A 281 -5.67 1.44 8.00
C GLU A 281 -6.52 0.73 9.06
N TYR A 282 -6.66 -0.61 9.00
CA TYR A 282 -7.31 -1.39 10.04
C TYR A 282 -6.61 -1.19 11.40
N LEU A 283 -5.28 -1.39 11.43
CA LEU A 283 -4.49 -1.20 12.65
C LEU A 283 -4.60 0.24 13.16
N GLY A 284 -4.57 1.22 12.26
CA GLY A 284 -4.79 2.62 12.57
C GLY A 284 -6.17 2.93 13.16
N CYS A 285 -7.19 2.18 12.78
CA CYS A 285 -8.55 2.27 13.31
C CYS A 285 -8.78 1.37 14.55
N GLY A 286 -7.74 0.72 15.07
CA GLY A 286 -7.84 -0.13 16.25
C GLY A 286 -8.39 -1.54 15.98
N LEU A 287 -8.45 -1.97 14.70
CA LEU A 287 -8.90 -3.30 14.33
C LEU A 287 -7.75 -4.28 14.21
N PRO A 288 -7.81 -5.44 14.87
CA PRO A 288 -6.94 -6.58 14.56
C PRO A 288 -7.15 -7.06 13.12
N VAL A 289 -6.06 -7.48 12.47
CA VAL A 289 -6.08 -7.94 11.08
C VAL A 289 -6.30 -9.45 11.00
N LEU A 290 -7.18 -9.87 10.08
CA LEU A 290 -7.27 -11.26 9.61
C LEU A 290 -6.66 -11.35 8.22
N THR A 291 -5.79 -12.33 8.01
CA THR A 291 -5.15 -12.56 6.72
C THR A 291 -4.88 -14.04 6.50
N PHE A 292 -4.63 -14.42 5.25
CA PHE A 292 -3.96 -15.68 4.96
C PHE A 292 -2.45 -15.55 5.23
N GLU A 293 -1.76 -16.69 5.27
CA GLU A 293 -0.31 -16.74 5.41
C GLU A 293 0.40 -16.19 4.16
N HIS A 294 0.53 -14.86 4.08
CA HIS A 294 1.40 -14.13 3.18
C HIS A 294 2.60 -13.63 4.00
N ARG A 295 3.84 -14.02 3.64
CA ARG A 295 5.04 -13.86 4.49
C ARG A 295 5.14 -12.49 5.19
N ALA A 296 5.17 -11.41 4.43
CA ALA A 296 5.33 -10.06 4.98
C ALA A 296 4.16 -9.67 5.90
N LEU A 297 2.92 -9.94 5.49
CA LEU A 297 1.74 -9.57 6.25
C LEU A 297 1.58 -10.45 7.50
N SER A 298 1.85 -11.76 7.38
CA SER A 298 1.83 -12.68 8.53
C SER A 298 2.88 -12.28 9.56
N ARG A 299 4.10 -11.94 9.14
CA ARG A 299 5.13 -11.44 10.04
C ARG A 299 4.67 -10.20 10.81
N LEU A 300 4.14 -9.20 10.11
CA LEU A 300 3.59 -7.99 10.76
C LEU A 300 2.52 -8.33 11.80
N VAL A 301 1.61 -9.25 11.46
CA VAL A 301 0.47 -9.59 12.29
C VAL A 301 0.86 -10.45 13.49
N ASP A 302 1.67 -11.50 13.28
CA ASP A 302 1.95 -12.53 14.28
C ASP A 302 3.06 -12.10 15.24
N GLU A 303 4.17 -11.52 14.75
CA GLU A 303 5.28 -11.07 15.60
C GLU A 303 4.87 -9.97 16.59
N HIS A 304 3.94 -9.11 16.16
CA HIS A 304 3.47 -8.01 17.02
C HIS A 304 2.13 -8.30 17.70
N GLY A 305 1.53 -9.46 17.45
CA GLY A 305 0.23 -9.84 18.00
C GLY A 305 -0.90 -8.88 17.61
N LEU A 306 -0.91 -8.43 16.34
CA LEU A 306 -1.84 -7.42 15.84
C LEU A 306 -3.06 -8.02 15.10
N GLY A 307 -3.18 -9.35 15.12
CA GLY A 307 -4.28 -10.04 14.45
C GLY A 307 -4.05 -11.55 14.42
N VAL A 308 -4.49 -12.19 13.33
CA VAL A 308 -4.40 -13.64 13.13
C VAL A 308 -4.09 -13.95 11.68
N SER A 309 -3.02 -14.71 11.44
CA SER A 309 -2.74 -15.37 10.16
C SER A 309 -3.44 -16.73 10.10
N LEU A 310 -4.01 -17.04 8.95
CA LEU A 310 -4.84 -18.20 8.73
C LEU A 310 -4.24 -19.10 7.64
N THR A 311 -3.99 -20.36 7.96
CA THR A 311 -3.69 -21.40 6.96
C THR A 311 -4.93 -21.83 6.21
N THR A 312 -6.05 -22.00 6.94
CA THR A 312 -7.37 -22.35 6.40
C THR A 312 -8.47 -21.56 7.10
N LEU A 313 -9.67 -21.60 6.53
CA LEU A 313 -10.88 -21.01 7.13
C LEU A 313 -11.64 -22.00 8.03
N ASP A 314 -11.17 -23.25 8.15
CA ASP A 314 -11.85 -24.27 8.93
C ASP A 314 -11.91 -23.84 10.40
N GLY A 315 -13.11 -23.92 10.98
CA GLY A 315 -13.36 -23.54 12.37
C GLY A 315 -13.08 -22.06 12.67
N LEU A 316 -13.17 -21.15 11.67
CA LEU A 316 -12.86 -19.73 11.84
C LEU A 316 -13.70 -19.10 12.96
N ALA A 317 -15.01 -19.35 12.98
CA ALA A 317 -15.90 -18.78 14.00
C ALA A 317 -15.49 -19.18 15.42
N GLU A 318 -15.19 -20.47 15.63
CA GLU A 318 -14.73 -21.00 16.91
C GLU A 318 -13.38 -20.42 17.32
N ARG A 319 -12.45 -20.33 16.38
CA ARG A 319 -11.12 -19.73 16.59
C ARG A 319 -11.26 -18.27 17.01
N LEU A 320 -12.07 -17.46 16.29
CA LEU A 320 -12.29 -16.07 16.65
C LEU A 320 -13.03 -15.91 18.00
N ALA A 321 -13.97 -16.80 18.31
CA ALA A 321 -14.71 -16.79 19.58
C ALA A 321 -13.82 -17.13 20.78
N ALA A 322 -12.71 -17.86 20.56
CA ALA A 322 -11.74 -18.22 21.58
C ALA A 322 -10.70 -17.12 21.85
N LEU A 323 -10.60 -16.09 21.00
CA LEU A 323 -9.64 -15.02 21.15
C LEU A 323 -10.06 -14.00 22.21
N ASP A 324 -9.11 -13.49 22.96
CA ASP A 324 -9.28 -12.26 23.74
C ASP A 324 -9.16 -11.05 22.79
N VAL A 325 -10.28 -10.72 22.12
CA VAL A 325 -10.34 -9.60 21.19
C VAL A 325 -10.01 -8.28 21.88
N ALA A 326 -10.35 -8.12 23.17
CA ALA A 326 -10.03 -6.92 23.92
C ALA A 326 -8.50 -6.78 24.13
N ALA A 327 -7.80 -7.88 24.42
CA ALA A 327 -6.34 -7.89 24.49
C ALA A 327 -5.68 -7.61 23.14
N LEU A 328 -6.22 -8.18 22.04
CA LEU A 328 -5.76 -7.88 20.68
C LEU A 328 -5.90 -6.39 20.38
N ARG A 329 -7.05 -5.81 20.64
CA ARG A 329 -7.30 -4.37 20.41
C ARG A 329 -6.40 -3.49 21.26
N ARG A 330 -6.10 -3.85 22.51
CA ARG A 330 -5.14 -3.12 23.33
C ARG A 330 -3.74 -3.12 22.72
N ARG A 331 -3.28 -4.26 22.16
CA ARG A 331 -1.99 -4.34 21.45
C ARG A 331 -1.99 -3.48 20.19
N VAL A 332 -3.05 -3.55 19.38
CA VAL A 332 -3.20 -2.70 18.20
C VAL A 332 -3.16 -1.21 18.58
N ALA A 333 -3.89 -0.81 19.62
CA ALA A 333 -3.89 0.57 20.10
C ALA A 333 -2.50 1.04 20.57
N ALA A 334 -1.72 0.15 21.23
CA ALA A 334 -0.36 0.46 21.65
C ALA A 334 0.61 0.61 20.45
N ALA A 335 0.47 -0.23 19.41
CA ALA A 335 1.31 -0.20 18.22
C ALA A 335 0.95 0.94 17.25
N ARG A 336 -0.27 1.45 17.31
CA ARG A 336 -0.83 2.40 16.34
C ARG A 336 0.06 3.60 16.07
N ALA A 337 0.63 4.21 17.11
CA ALA A 337 1.43 5.42 16.99
C ALA A 337 2.71 5.20 16.16
N THR A 338 3.27 4.00 16.19
CA THR A 338 4.47 3.63 15.42
C THR A 338 4.16 3.20 14.00
N LEU A 339 2.90 2.91 13.67
CA LEU A 339 2.45 2.42 12.36
C LEU A 339 1.88 3.53 11.46
N THR A 340 2.30 4.79 11.69
CA THR A 340 1.91 5.94 10.89
C THR A 340 3.05 6.46 10.02
N VAL A 341 2.68 7.12 8.93
CA VAL A 341 3.65 7.78 8.04
C VAL A 341 4.44 8.83 8.80
N GLU A 342 3.77 9.64 9.60
CA GLU A 342 4.39 10.73 10.35
C GLU A 342 5.45 10.23 11.34
N ALA A 343 5.26 9.04 11.91
CA ALA A 343 6.24 8.42 12.80
C ALA A 343 7.49 7.90 12.08
N ASN A 344 7.36 7.52 10.80
CA ASN A 344 8.42 6.81 10.06
C ASN A 344 9.09 7.62 8.95
N ILE A 345 8.49 8.71 8.48
CA ILE A 345 8.96 9.47 7.32
C ILE A 345 10.38 10.05 7.50
N HIS A 346 10.84 10.19 8.72
CA HIS A 346 12.18 10.66 9.04
C HIS A 346 13.28 9.75 8.46
N HIS A 347 13.01 8.46 8.24
CA HIS A 347 13.94 7.53 7.57
C HIS A 347 14.12 7.89 6.10
N ILE A 348 13.04 8.21 5.41
CA ILE A 348 13.07 8.69 4.01
C ILE A 348 13.78 10.05 3.93
N ALA A 349 13.47 10.96 4.84
CA ALA A 349 14.12 12.26 4.90
C ALA A 349 15.64 12.15 5.18
N ALA A 350 16.07 11.19 5.98
CA ALA A 350 17.48 10.88 6.20
C ALA A 350 18.15 10.36 4.93
N LEU A 351 17.51 9.42 4.22
CA LEU A 351 18.00 8.91 2.94
C LEU A 351 18.18 10.02 1.91
N TYR A 352 17.20 10.92 1.76
CA TYR A 352 17.33 12.07 0.86
C TYR A 352 18.53 12.97 1.20
N ARG A 353 18.73 13.26 2.50
CA ARG A 353 19.88 14.10 2.94
C ARG A 353 21.22 13.42 2.73
N GLU A 354 21.28 12.12 2.85
CA GLU A 354 22.48 11.33 2.57
C GLU A 354 22.83 11.41 1.08
N LEU A 355 21.87 11.09 0.20
CA LEU A 355 22.06 11.10 -1.24
C LEU A 355 22.40 12.47 -1.83
N ALA A 356 21.81 13.54 -1.30
CA ALA A 356 22.09 14.90 -1.77
C ALA A 356 23.48 15.43 -1.36
N ARG A 357 24.22 14.70 -0.54
CA ARG A 357 25.60 15.03 -0.12
C ARG A 357 26.67 14.21 -0.84
N SER A 358 26.25 13.11 -1.47
CA SER A 358 27.11 12.20 -2.23
C SER A 358 27.44 12.78 -3.58
#